data_8a40cb658eae87e5af3f5790953513ab
#
_entry.id   8a40cb658eae87e5af3f5790953513ab
#
_cell.length_a   1.000
_cell.length_b   1.000
_cell.length_c   1.000
_cell.angle_alpha   90.00
_cell.angle_beta   90.00
_cell.angle_gamma   90.00
#
_symmetry.space_group_name_H-M   'P 1'
#
loop_
_entity.id
_entity.type
_entity.pdbx_description
1 polymer ?
#
loop_
_entity_poly.entity_id
_entity_poly.type
_entity_poly.pdbx_seq_one_letter_code
_entity_poly.pdbx_strand_id
1 'polypeptide(L)'
;MPSRIAKLSCAFALGTTLLVACNTNSPTPSSTTQAAPRLATDEKTIAEVTVSDVERFVKDKSATILDANDADTRKEYGVVPGAVLLEGKDYPISALPASKSDKLVFYCGGTQCRASDKAAARAASAGYADVSVLRAGIRGWKDAGRATSPAPQS
;
A
#
# COMPACT_ATOMS: atom_id res chain seq x y z
N MET A 1 -43.60 -22.33 6.00
CA MET A 1 -43.97 -22.77 7.38
C MET A 1 -43.19 -21.93 8.35
N PRO A 2 -43.85 -21.25 9.24
CA PRO A 2 -43.27 -20.20 10.09
C PRO A 2 -42.94 -20.72 11.50
N SER A 3 -42.29 -19.91 12.27
CA SER A 3 -42.25 -19.89 13.76
C SER A 3 -40.80 -19.77 14.28
N ARG A 4 -40.43 -19.02 15.30
CA ARG A 4 -41.19 -18.28 16.33
C ARG A 4 -40.34 -17.18 16.94
N ILE A 5 -41.01 -16.13 17.28
CA ILE A 5 -40.71 -15.03 18.17
C ILE A 5 -40.41 -15.54 19.61
N ALA A 6 -39.44 -14.93 20.28
CA ALA A 6 -39.43 -14.84 21.71
C ALA A 6 -38.88 -13.49 22.16
N LYS A 7 -39.81 -12.63 22.58
CA LYS A 7 -39.57 -11.43 23.39
C LYS A 7 -39.39 -11.89 24.85
N LEU A 8 -38.43 -11.32 25.55
CA LEU A 8 -38.48 -11.27 27.02
C LEU A 8 -38.04 -9.90 27.53
N SER A 9 -39.03 -9.17 27.98
CA SER A 9 -38.91 -7.99 28.80
C SER A 9 -38.62 -8.43 30.25
N CYS A 10 -37.78 -7.72 30.97
CA CYS A 10 -37.88 -7.60 32.42
C CYS A 10 -37.35 -6.23 32.86
N ALA A 11 -38.25 -5.50 33.49
CA ALA A 11 -38.05 -4.22 34.13
C ALA A 11 -37.79 -4.40 35.64
N PHE A 12 -37.57 -3.29 36.34
CA PHE A 12 -37.45 -3.04 37.79
C PHE A 12 -36.01 -3.05 38.33
N ALA A 13 -35.53 -2.15 39.19
CA ALA A 13 -36.19 -1.19 40.06
C ALA A 13 -35.22 -0.08 40.53
N LEU A 14 -35.80 0.96 41.07
CA LEU A 14 -35.23 2.14 41.75
C LEU A 14 -34.27 1.82 42.89
N GLY A 15 -33.28 2.69 43.08
CA GLY A 15 -32.48 2.76 44.28
C GLY A 15 -31.79 4.14 44.41
N THR A 16 -32.46 5.06 45.12
CA THR A 16 -32.01 6.40 45.48
C THR A 16 -31.01 6.29 46.66
N THR A 17 -29.83 6.92 46.57
CA THR A 17 -29.15 7.43 47.75
C THR A 17 -28.21 8.59 47.40
N LEU A 18 -28.53 9.76 47.92
CA LEU A 18 -27.65 10.95 47.95
C LEU A 18 -26.51 10.70 48.97
N LEU A 19 -25.29 11.07 48.56
CA LEU A 19 -24.28 11.52 49.51
C LEU A 19 -23.44 12.61 48.84
N VAL A 20 -23.64 13.82 49.31
CA VAL A 20 -22.85 15.01 49.07
C VAL A 20 -21.54 14.87 49.83
N ALA A 21 -20.42 14.94 49.16
CA ALA A 21 -19.13 15.25 49.75
C ALA A 21 -18.43 16.30 48.87
N CYS A 22 -18.43 17.54 49.36
CA CYS A 22 -17.62 18.62 48.84
C CYS A 22 -16.14 18.28 49.08
N ASN A 23 -15.38 18.15 48.00
CA ASN A 23 -13.94 18.23 48.08
C ASN A 23 -13.46 19.34 47.14
N THR A 24 -13.15 20.48 47.73
CA THR A 24 -12.51 21.64 47.08
C THR A 24 -11.03 21.35 46.93
N ASN A 25 -10.65 20.88 45.77
CA ASN A 25 -9.28 20.93 45.31
C ASN A 25 -9.22 21.70 43.97
N SER A 26 -8.79 22.93 44.05
CA SER A 26 -8.44 23.76 42.89
C SER A 26 -7.30 23.11 42.13
N PRO A 27 -7.44 22.77 40.83
CA PRO A 27 -6.29 22.50 40.01
C PRO A 27 -5.77 23.81 39.41
N THR A 28 -4.51 24.08 39.67
CA THR A 28 -3.62 24.99 38.98
C THR A 28 -3.82 24.90 37.47
N PRO A 29 -3.90 26.02 36.73
CA PRO A 29 -3.97 25.96 35.29
C PRO A 29 -2.61 25.49 34.73
N SER A 30 -2.52 24.22 34.41
CA SER A 30 -1.44 23.70 33.56
C SER A 30 -1.57 24.31 32.17
N SER A 31 -0.56 25.07 31.80
CA SER A 31 -0.36 25.60 30.44
C SER A 31 -0.57 24.49 29.40
N THR A 32 -1.72 24.51 28.76
CA THR A 32 -1.92 23.76 27.54
C THR A 32 -1.06 24.41 26.43
N THR A 33 0.13 23.89 26.26
CA THR A 33 0.87 24.08 25.00
C THR A 33 0.03 23.47 23.91
N GLN A 34 -0.77 24.28 23.22
CA GLN A 34 -1.39 23.91 21.97
C GLN A 34 -0.26 23.53 21.02
N ALA A 35 -0.05 22.24 20.87
CA ALA A 35 0.70 21.70 19.74
C ALA A 35 -0.02 22.17 18.47
N ALA A 36 0.67 23.01 17.69
CA ALA A 36 0.22 23.40 16.37
C ALA A 36 -0.23 22.16 15.59
N PRO A 37 -1.30 22.25 14.76
CA PRO A 37 -1.69 21.16 13.91
C PRO A 37 -0.47 20.82 13.04
N ARG A 38 0.16 19.69 13.30
CA ARG A 38 1.06 19.09 12.31
C ARG A 38 0.19 18.86 11.10
N LEU A 39 0.47 19.64 10.04
CA LEU A 39 0.01 19.28 8.71
C LEU A 39 0.41 17.82 8.54
N ALA A 40 -0.57 16.92 8.61
CA ALA A 40 -0.41 15.57 8.13
C ALA A 40 -0.11 15.73 6.64
N THR A 41 1.16 15.72 6.29
CA THR A 41 1.56 15.32 4.96
C THR A 41 1.09 13.89 4.88
N ASP A 42 -0.03 13.66 4.20
CA ASP A 42 -0.43 12.35 3.74
C ASP A 42 0.68 11.85 2.80
N GLU A 43 1.75 11.37 3.41
CA GLU A 43 2.72 10.54 2.73
C GLU A 43 1.96 9.26 2.41
N LYS A 44 1.35 9.25 1.23
CA LYS A 44 0.58 8.11 0.72
C LYS A 44 1.47 6.88 0.81
N THR A 45 1.27 6.08 1.84
CA THR A 45 2.03 4.86 2.07
C THR A 45 1.83 3.94 0.88
N ILE A 46 2.91 3.69 0.13
CA ILE A 46 2.90 2.79 -1.02
C ILE A 46 2.72 1.37 -0.48
N ALA A 47 1.67 0.71 -0.94
CA ALA A 47 1.35 -0.65 -0.52
C ALA A 47 2.41 -1.65 -1.01
N GLU A 48 2.65 -2.70 -0.24
CA GLU A 48 3.49 -3.81 -0.63
C GLU A 48 2.62 -4.98 -1.09
N VAL A 49 3.03 -5.65 -2.17
CA VAL A 49 2.37 -6.84 -2.72
C VAL A 49 3.31 -8.03 -2.73
N THR A 50 2.75 -9.23 -2.67
CA THR A 50 3.50 -10.49 -2.68
C THR A 50 3.75 -10.98 -4.11
N VAL A 51 4.67 -11.96 -4.27
CA VAL A 51 4.89 -12.65 -5.55
C VAL A 51 3.59 -13.30 -6.06
N SER A 52 2.81 -13.91 -5.19
CA SER A 52 1.53 -14.54 -5.55
C SER A 52 0.48 -13.53 -6.03
N ASP A 53 0.46 -12.33 -5.45
CA ASP A 53 -0.41 -11.25 -5.94
C ASP A 53 -0.01 -10.82 -7.34
N VAL A 54 1.29 -10.61 -7.58
CA VAL A 54 1.80 -10.22 -8.90
C VAL A 54 1.53 -11.30 -9.94
N GLU A 55 1.71 -12.58 -9.59
CA GLU A 55 1.38 -13.70 -10.48
C GLU A 55 -0.10 -13.65 -10.91
N ARG A 56 -1.01 -13.43 -9.96
CA ARG A 56 -2.43 -13.25 -10.23
C ARG A 56 -2.68 -12.06 -11.14
N PHE A 57 -2.08 -10.91 -10.85
CA PHE A 57 -2.24 -9.70 -11.66
C PHE A 57 -1.74 -9.87 -13.09
N VAL A 58 -0.62 -10.58 -13.29
CA VAL A 58 -0.10 -10.92 -14.64
C VAL A 58 -1.10 -11.80 -15.38
N LYS A 59 -1.61 -12.85 -14.72
CA LYS A 59 -2.56 -13.79 -15.30
C LYS A 59 -3.88 -13.13 -15.69
N ASP A 60 -4.43 -12.31 -14.79
CA ASP A 60 -5.74 -11.68 -14.96
C ASP A 60 -5.65 -10.35 -15.70
N LYS A 61 -4.44 -9.87 -16.02
CA LYS A 61 -4.18 -8.54 -16.62
C LYS A 61 -4.83 -7.41 -15.84
N SER A 62 -4.89 -7.54 -14.52
CA SER A 62 -5.57 -6.62 -13.61
C SER A 62 -4.68 -5.53 -13.03
N ALA A 63 -3.38 -5.51 -13.39
CA ALA A 63 -2.42 -4.47 -13.04
C ALA A 63 -1.39 -4.29 -14.13
N THR A 64 -0.83 -3.09 -14.23
CA THR A 64 0.37 -2.83 -15.03
C THR A 64 1.60 -3.09 -14.17
N ILE A 65 2.41 -4.05 -14.57
CA ILE A 65 3.65 -4.41 -13.90
C ILE A 65 4.78 -3.59 -14.52
N LEU A 66 5.58 -2.93 -13.68
CA LEU A 66 6.55 -1.92 -14.06
C LEU A 66 7.94 -2.30 -13.55
N ASP A 67 8.85 -2.56 -14.46
CA ASP A 67 10.23 -2.93 -14.16
C ASP A 67 11.11 -1.68 -14.04
N ALA A 68 11.63 -1.43 -12.85
CA ALA A 68 12.55 -0.33 -12.58
C ALA A 68 14.02 -0.79 -12.47
N ASN A 69 14.34 -1.99 -12.98
CA ASN A 69 15.72 -2.47 -13.04
C ASN A 69 16.52 -1.75 -14.13
N ASP A 70 17.83 -1.85 -14.00
CA ASP A 70 18.77 -1.56 -15.09
C ASP A 70 18.88 -2.71 -16.09
N ALA A 71 19.58 -2.45 -17.20
CA ALA A 71 19.77 -3.42 -18.28
C ALA A 71 20.53 -4.68 -17.82
N ASP A 72 21.52 -4.53 -16.94
CA ASP A 72 22.34 -5.64 -16.46
C ASP A 72 21.52 -6.59 -15.59
N THR A 73 20.72 -6.06 -14.66
CA THR A 73 19.80 -6.85 -13.85
C THR A 73 18.78 -7.60 -14.70
N ARG A 74 18.23 -6.95 -15.73
CA ARG A 74 17.29 -7.59 -16.68
C ARG A 74 17.95 -8.70 -17.50
N LYS A 75 19.19 -8.49 -17.91
CA LYS A 75 19.97 -9.50 -18.65
C LYS A 75 20.26 -10.73 -17.78
N GLU A 76 20.55 -10.52 -16.50
CA GLU A 76 20.88 -11.60 -15.56
C GLU A 76 19.66 -12.39 -15.11
N TYR A 77 18.56 -11.70 -14.77
CA TYR A 77 17.39 -12.33 -14.15
C TYR A 77 16.19 -12.47 -15.09
N GLY A 78 16.19 -11.82 -16.22
CA GLY A 78 15.00 -11.65 -17.05
C GLY A 78 14.04 -10.61 -16.47
N VAL A 79 12.80 -10.61 -16.97
CA VAL A 79 11.74 -9.69 -16.54
C VAL A 79 10.47 -10.47 -16.19
N VAL A 80 9.62 -9.91 -15.34
CA VAL A 80 8.28 -10.47 -15.11
C VAL A 80 7.51 -10.44 -16.43
N PRO A 81 6.83 -11.53 -16.82
CA PRO A 81 6.14 -11.58 -18.11
C PRO A 81 5.12 -10.43 -18.27
N GLY A 82 5.22 -9.72 -19.39
CA GLY A 82 4.33 -8.59 -19.69
C GLY A 82 4.65 -7.29 -18.96
N ALA A 83 5.77 -7.22 -18.23
CA ALA A 83 6.16 -5.99 -17.55
C ALA A 83 6.56 -4.90 -18.55
N VAL A 84 6.18 -3.67 -18.26
CA VAL A 84 6.65 -2.44 -18.94
C VAL A 84 8.02 -2.08 -18.37
N LEU A 85 9.00 -1.92 -19.22
CA LEU A 85 10.36 -1.59 -18.81
C LEU A 85 10.51 -0.07 -18.68
N LEU A 86 10.90 0.36 -17.50
CA LEU A 86 11.17 1.77 -17.23
C LEU A 86 12.67 2.06 -17.40
N GLU A 87 13.00 3.24 -17.85
CA GLU A 87 14.39 3.70 -17.88
C GLU A 87 14.82 4.21 -16.49
N GLY A 88 14.90 3.25 -15.54
CA GLY A 88 15.25 3.53 -14.15
C GLY A 88 14.14 4.24 -13.36
N LYS A 89 14.54 4.88 -12.26
CA LYS A 89 13.62 5.57 -11.33
C LYS A 89 13.09 6.91 -11.85
N ASP A 90 13.78 7.51 -12.82
CA ASP A 90 13.51 8.87 -13.35
C ASP A 90 12.74 8.84 -14.69
N TYR A 91 12.11 7.73 -15.01
CA TYR A 91 11.31 7.50 -16.22
C TYR A 91 10.30 8.63 -16.49
N PRO A 92 9.96 8.92 -17.76
CA PRO A 92 8.92 9.90 -18.09
C PRO A 92 7.54 9.39 -17.68
N ILE A 93 6.69 10.26 -17.12
CA ILE A 93 5.33 9.87 -16.69
C ILE A 93 4.48 9.34 -17.84
N SER A 94 4.78 9.74 -19.08
CA SER A 94 4.16 9.20 -20.29
C SER A 94 4.43 7.72 -20.55
N ALA A 95 5.39 7.10 -19.85
CA ALA A 95 5.62 5.66 -19.88
C ALA A 95 4.59 4.87 -19.08
N LEU A 96 3.78 5.54 -18.26
CA LEU A 96 2.72 4.94 -17.47
C LEU A 96 1.39 4.97 -18.24
N PRO A 97 0.42 4.10 -17.87
CA PRO A 97 -0.94 4.17 -18.42
C PRO A 97 -1.56 5.56 -18.26
N ALA A 98 -2.41 5.95 -19.20
CA ALA A 98 -3.05 7.26 -19.17
C ALA A 98 -4.03 7.42 -18.00
N SER A 99 -4.71 6.33 -17.63
CA SER A 99 -5.67 6.33 -16.51
C SER A 99 -4.95 6.34 -15.17
N LYS A 100 -5.26 7.34 -14.34
CA LYS A 100 -4.71 7.46 -12.98
C LYS A 100 -5.33 6.51 -11.96
N SER A 101 -6.39 5.81 -12.32
CA SER A 101 -7.03 4.77 -11.52
C SER A 101 -6.47 3.38 -11.79
N ASP A 102 -5.62 3.21 -12.80
CA ASP A 102 -5.02 1.92 -13.09
C ASP A 102 -4.12 1.47 -11.94
N LYS A 103 -4.19 0.17 -11.64
CA LYS A 103 -3.32 -0.45 -10.65
C LYS A 103 -1.90 -0.58 -11.21
N LEU A 104 -0.95 0.01 -10.51
CA LEU A 104 0.47 -0.03 -10.84
C LEU A 104 1.25 -0.83 -9.81
N VAL A 105 2.06 -1.77 -10.28
CA VAL A 105 2.96 -2.56 -9.43
C VAL A 105 4.39 -2.39 -9.91
N PHE A 106 5.21 -1.75 -9.10
CA PHE A 106 6.63 -1.55 -9.40
C PHE A 106 7.48 -2.64 -8.77
N TYR A 107 8.52 -3.06 -9.46
CA TYR A 107 9.54 -3.93 -8.89
C TYR A 107 10.94 -3.57 -9.38
N CYS A 108 11.95 -4.02 -8.64
CA CYS A 108 13.35 -3.97 -9.06
C CYS A 108 14.09 -5.26 -8.68
N GLY A 109 15.38 -5.21 -8.37
CA GLY A 109 16.20 -6.40 -8.16
C GLY A 109 15.80 -7.27 -6.97
N GLY A 110 15.35 -6.66 -5.88
CA GLY A 110 14.97 -7.37 -4.64
C GLY A 110 14.95 -6.45 -3.44
N THR A 111 14.91 -7.03 -2.23
CA THR A 111 14.66 -6.33 -0.95
C THR A 111 15.63 -5.19 -0.64
N GLN A 112 16.87 -5.25 -1.14
CA GLN A 112 17.89 -4.22 -0.96
C GLN A 112 17.80 -3.09 -1.99
N CYS A 113 17.05 -3.28 -3.09
CA CYS A 113 16.92 -2.32 -4.16
C CYS A 113 15.85 -1.27 -3.83
N ARG A 114 16.17 0.01 -4.01
CA ARG A 114 15.26 1.13 -3.76
C ARG A 114 14.75 1.82 -5.04
N ALA A 115 15.08 1.29 -6.21
CA ALA A 115 14.64 1.88 -7.47
C ALA A 115 13.11 1.81 -7.63
N SER A 116 12.49 0.67 -7.27
CA SER A 116 11.04 0.51 -7.30
C SER A 116 10.31 1.45 -6.33
N ASP A 117 10.85 1.69 -5.14
CA ASP A 117 10.26 2.63 -4.18
C ASP A 117 10.21 4.06 -4.74
N LYS A 118 11.34 4.51 -5.33
CA LYS A 118 11.45 5.83 -5.93
C LYS A 118 10.55 5.97 -7.17
N ALA A 119 10.51 4.92 -8.00
CA ALA A 119 9.63 4.88 -9.17
C ALA A 119 8.15 4.93 -8.78
N ALA A 120 7.75 4.16 -7.77
CA ALA A 120 6.39 4.14 -7.24
C ALA A 120 6.00 5.50 -6.61
N ALA A 121 6.88 6.10 -5.80
CA ALA A 121 6.66 7.42 -5.23
C ALA A 121 6.45 8.50 -6.32
N ARG A 122 7.21 8.42 -7.43
CA ARG A 122 7.04 9.31 -8.58
C ARG A 122 5.66 9.16 -9.23
N ALA A 123 5.16 7.93 -9.40
CA ALA A 123 3.81 7.67 -9.90
C ALA A 123 2.74 8.22 -8.95
N ALA A 124 2.87 7.95 -7.64
CA ALA A 124 1.95 8.45 -6.62
C ALA A 124 1.88 9.99 -6.62
N SER A 125 3.05 10.65 -6.71
CA SER A 125 3.14 12.12 -6.83
C SER A 125 2.55 12.66 -8.14
N ALA A 126 2.52 11.85 -9.20
CA ALA A 126 1.86 12.18 -10.46
C ALA A 126 0.34 11.91 -10.46
N GLY A 127 -0.23 11.53 -9.31
CA GLY A 127 -1.67 11.37 -9.11
C GLY A 127 -2.22 9.98 -9.35
N TYR A 128 -1.39 8.93 -9.51
CA TYR A 128 -1.90 7.56 -9.57
C TYR A 128 -2.46 7.12 -8.23
N ALA A 129 -3.68 6.56 -8.24
CA ALA A 129 -4.41 6.26 -7.03
C ALA A 129 -4.00 4.91 -6.41
N ASP A 130 -3.71 3.90 -7.23
CA ASP A 130 -3.43 2.52 -6.82
C ASP A 130 -2.00 2.14 -7.21
N VAL A 131 -1.06 2.42 -6.31
CA VAL A 131 0.38 2.20 -6.52
C VAL A 131 0.91 1.26 -5.45
N SER A 132 1.63 0.22 -5.86
CA SER A 132 2.23 -0.76 -4.98
C SER A 132 3.61 -1.22 -5.45
N VAL A 133 4.35 -1.91 -4.57
CA VAL A 133 5.70 -2.38 -4.82
C VAL A 133 5.80 -3.87 -4.49
N LEU A 134 6.36 -4.66 -5.42
CA LEU A 134 6.84 -6.00 -5.14
C LEU A 134 8.25 -5.90 -4.55
N ARG A 135 8.36 -5.89 -3.22
CA ARG A 135 9.63 -5.73 -2.52
C ARG A 135 10.59 -6.90 -2.75
N ALA A 136 10.06 -8.10 -2.90
CA ALA A 136 10.87 -9.27 -3.24
C ALA A 136 11.61 -9.13 -4.58
N GLY A 137 11.08 -8.31 -5.49
CA GLY A 137 11.67 -8.00 -6.78
C GLY A 137 11.80 -9.20 -7.71
N ILE A 138 12.61 -9.06 -8.76
CA ILE A 138 12.82 -10.13 -9.75
C ILE A 138 13.53 -11.34 -9.14
N ARG A 139 14.38 -11.14 -8.15
CA ARG A 139 15.04 -12.26 -7.45
C ARG A 139 14.03 -13.10 -6.71
N GLY A 140 13.19 -12.48 -5.85
CA GLY A 140 12.14 -13.20 -5.14
C GLY A 140 11.10 -13.84 -6.07
N TRP A 141 10.83 -13.23 -7.23
CA TRP A 141 10.01 -13.83 -8.28
C TRP A 141 10.61 -15.16 -8.77
N LYS A 142 11.90 -15.19 -9.09
CA LYS A 142 12.63 -16.40 -9.52
C LYS A 142 12.75 -17.42 -8.38
N ASP A 143 13.06 -16.98 -7.16
CA ASP A 143 13.19 -17.85 -5.99
C ASP A 143 11.87 -18.56 -5.66
N ALA A 144 10.75 -17.93 -5.97
CA ALA A 144 9.42 -18.55 -5.91
C ALA A 144 9.11 -19.49 -7.10
N GLY A 145 10.08 -19.79 -7.95
CA GLY A 145 9.95 -20.68 -9.10
C GLY A 145 9.12 -20.11 -10.25
N ARG A 146 8.94 -18.78 -10.33
CA ARG A 146 8.13 -18.16 -11.38
C ARG A 146 8.94 -17.94 -12.65
N ALA A 147 8.30 -18.22 -13.81
CA ALA A 147 8.94 -18.01 -15.10
C ALA A 147 9.21 -16.51 -15.36
N THR A 148 10.32 -16.22 -16.03
CA THR A 148 10.67 -14.89 -16.51
C THR A 148 10.69 -14.86 -18.04
N SER A 149 10.45 -13.71 -18.64
CA SER A 149 10.70 -13.45 -20.05
C SER A 149 12.13 -12.93 -20.24
N PRO A 150 12.77 -13.20 -21.39
CA PRO A 150 14.04 -12.56 -21.72
C PRO A 150 13.88 -11.04 -21.76
N ALA A 151 14.90 -10.31 -21.33
CA ALA A 151 14.93 -8.88 -21.60
C ALA A 151 14.97 -8.62 -23.12
N PRO A 152 14.26 -7.59 -23.63
CA PRO A 152 14.42 -7.18 -25.01
C PRO A 152 15.88 -6.87 -25.31
N GLN A 153 16.37 -7.34 -26.44
CA GLN A 153 17.70 -6.99 -26.92
C GLN A 153 17.63 -5.58 -27.55
N SER A 154 18.34 -4.63 -26.99
CA SER A 154 18.51 -3.29 -27.55
C SER A 154 19.62 -3.26 -28.55
#